data_6c5f0419c20a1fcbdfa4efce6672c8e0
#
_entry.id   6c5f0419c20a1fcbdfa4efce6672c8e0
#
_cell.length_a   1.000
_cell.length_b   1.000
_cell.length_c   1.000
_cell.angle_alpha   90.00
_cell.angle_beta   90.00
_cell.angle_gamma   90.00
#
_symmetry.space_group_name_H-M   'P 1'
#
loop_
_entity.id
_entity.type
_entity.pdbx_description
1 polymer ?
#
loop_
_entity_poly.entity_id
_entity_poly.type
_entity_poly.pdbx_seq_one_letter_code
_entity_poly.pdbx_strand_id
1 'polypeptide(L)'
;MLLAISSKTLSRYKEDEKSFKPIQSEKIIEIAEVTHAGMEVFGEMEKFRLWLDTPNFALGKMKPFDLLKDSYGKELVLTELTRINYGILA
;
A
#
# COMPACT_ATOMS: atom_id res chain seq x y z
N MET A 1 -21.48 -2.88 13.46
CA MET A 1 -20.56 -3.01 13.60
C MET A 1 -19.50 -2.31 12.94
N LEU A 2 -18.65 -2.87 12.20
CA LEU A 2 -17.59 -2.25 11.61
C LEU A 2 -18.06 -1.19 10.66
N LEU A 3 -19.09 -1.43 9.92
CA LEU A 3 -19.60 -0.48 8.98
C LEU A 3 -20.09 0.77 9.65
N ALA A 4 -20.79 0.63 10.74
CA ALA A 4 -21.31 1.78 11.44
C ALA A 4 -20.18 2.61 12.01
N ILE A 5 -19.18 1.95 12.50
CA ILE A 5 -18.05 2.63 13.06
C ILE A 5 -17.30 3.33 11.97
N SER A 6 -17.17 2.68 10.82
CA SER A 6 -16.47 3.28 9.71
C SER A 6 -17.18 4.53 9.24
N SER A 7 -18.50 4.49 9.24
CA SER A 7 -19.25 5.60 8.77
C SER A 7 -19.01 6.80 9.66
N LYS A 8 -19.03 6.60 10.98
CA LYS A 8 -18.80 7.67 11.89
C LYS A 8 -17.39 8.19 11.78
N THR A 9 -16.45 7.30 11.60
CA THR A 9 -15.07 7.68 11.47
C THR A 9 -14.88 8.51 10.22
N LEU A 10 -15.54 8.12 9.14
CA LEU A 10 -15.42 8.86 7.91
C LEU A 10 -16.01 10.26 8.06
N SER A 11 -17.10 10.38 8.79
CA SER A 11 -17.68 11.68 9.01
C SER A 11 -16.72 12.57 9.76
N ARG A 12 -16.04 12.04 10.76
CA ARG A 12 -15.10 12.81 11.50
C ARG A 12 -13.97 13.19 10.62
N TYR A 13 -13.47 12.29 9.82
CA TYR A 13 -12.40 12.57 8.92
C TYR A 13 -12.77 13.67 7.95
N LYS A 14 -13.99 13.68 7.49
CA LYS A 14 -14.40 14.70 6.55
C LYS A 14 -14.37 16.06 7.20
N GLU A 15 -14.71 16.13 8.46
CA GLU A 15 -14.67 17.40 9.14
C GLU A 15 -13.23 17.82 9.35
N ASP A 16 -12.38 16.85 9.66
CA ASP A 16 -11.01 17.16 9.91
C ASP A 16 -10.29 17.42 8.60
N GLU A 17 -10.79 16.89 7.53
CA GLU A 17 -10.20 17.07 6.25
C GLU A 17 -10.01 18.50 5.91
N LYS A 18 -10.77 19.36 6.48
CA LYS A 18 -10.62 20.74 6.19
C LYS A 18 -9.23 21.17 6.62
N SER A 19 -8.67 20.49 7.57
CA SER A 19 -7.36 20.89 8.04
C SER A 19 -6.29 19.94 7.50
N PHE A 20 -6.67 18.88 6.78
CA PHE A 20 -5.70 17.97 6.27
C PHE A 20 -5.23 18.43 4.90
N LYS A 21 -4.01 18.23 4.59
CA LYS A 21 -3.52 18.57 3.29
C LYS A 21 -3.87 17.48 2.32
N PRO A 22 -4.29 17.83 1.14
CA PRO A 22 -4.69 16.83 0.14
C PRO A 22 -3.61 15.78 -0.09
N ILE A 23 -2.37 16.16 0.02
CA ILE A 23 -1.29 15.25 -0.24
C ILE A 23 -1.26 14.15 0.78
N GLN A 24 -1.72 14.38 2.00
CA GLN A 24 -1.73 13.34 3.00
C GLN A 24 -2.82 12.33 2.68
N SER A 25 -3.95 12.79 2.17
CA SER A 25 -5.04 11.90 1.81
C SER A 25 -4.62 10.99 0.68
N GLU A 26 -3.90 11.52 -0.28
CA GLU A 26 -3.44 10.72 -1.39
C GLU A 26 -2.47 9.66 -0.91
N LYS A 27 -1.61 10.02 0.06
CA LYS A 27 -0.64 9.08 0.54
C LYS A 27 -1.32 7.92 1.28
N ILE A 28 -2.36 8.23 2.04
CA ILE A 28 -3.08 7.20 2.76
C ILE A 28 -3.73 6.25 1.77
N ILE A 29 -4.30 6.76 0.69
CA ILE A 29 -4.95 5.93 -0.31
C ILE A 29 -3.90 5.06 -0.99
N GLU A 30 -2.72 5.61 -1.30
CA GLU A 30 -1.68 4.84 -1.95
C GLU A 30 -1.21 3.70 -1.06
N ILE A 31 -1.05 3.96 0.23
CA ILE A 31 -0.61 2.93 1.15
C ILE A 31 -1.68 1.85 1.28
N ALA A 32 -2.95 2.24 1.30
CA ALA A 32 -4.04 1.27 1.38
C ALA A 32 -4.06 0.38 0.14
N GLU A 33 -3.81 0.98 -1.02
CA GLU A 33 -3.79 0.26 -2.27
C GLU A 33 -2.69 -0.79 -2.28
N VAL A 34 -1.49 -0.40 -1.84
CA VAL A 34 -0.37 -1.31 -1.81
C VAL A 34 -0.59 -2.40 -0.77
N THR A 35 -1.16 -2.06 0.38
CA THR A 35 -1.41 -3.03 1.43
C THR A 35 -2.41 -4.07 0.95
N HIS A 36 -3.45 -3.62 0.26
CA HIS A 36 -4.45 -4.54 -0.25
C HIS A 36 -3.81 -5.51 -1.25
N ALA A 37 -3.01 -5.00 -2.15
CA ALA A 37 -2.35 -5.84 -3.14
C ALA A 37 -1.39 -6.82 -2.47
N GLY A 38 -0.66 -6.35 -1.47
CA GLY A 38 0.28 -7.19 -0.75
C GLY A 38 -0.40 -8.32 0.00
N MET A 39 -1.55 -8.02 0.60
CA MET A 39 -2.27 -9.03 1.33
C MET A 39 -2.85 -10.09 0.40
N GLU A 40 -3.19 -9.69 -0.81
CA GLU A 40 -3.67 -10.67 -1.78
C GLU A 40 -2.55 -11.61 -2.20
N VAL A 41 -1.34 -11.13 -2.25
CA VAL A 41 -0.23 -11.95 -2.67
C VAL A 41 0.29 -12.80 -1.53
N PHE A 42 0.51 -12.25 -0.37
CA PHE A 42 1.13 -12.96 0.72
C PHE A 42 0.19 -13.57 1.74
N GLY A 43 -1.01 -13.12 1.82
CA GLY A 43 -1.99 -13.68 2.73
C GLY A 43 -1.84 -13.32 4.18
N GLU A 44 -0.74 -12.79 4.61
CA GLU A 44 -0.59 -12.37 5.97
C GLU A 44 0.36 -11.18 6.05
N MET A 45 0.13 -10.36 7.04
CA MET A 45 0.84 -9.12 7.16
C MET A 45 2.33 -9.30 7.44
N GLU A 46 2.69 -10.29 8.18
CA GLU A 46 4.08 -10.52 8.50
C GLU A 46 4.92 -10.82 7.27
N LYS A 47 4.41 -11.64 6.39
CA LYS A 47 5.14 -11.98 5.18
C LYS A 47 5.23 -10.76 4.28
N PHE A 48 4.17 -9.98 4.22
CA PHE A 48 4.15 -8.79 3.39
C PHE A 48 5.17 -7.78 3.93
N ARG A 49 5.22 -7.61 5.25
CA ARG A 49 6.18 -6.67 5.85
C ARG A 49 7.61 -7.11 5.59
N LEU A 50 7.85 -8.40 5.66
CA LEU A 50 9.20 -8.91 5.41
C LEU A 50 9.60 -8.61 3.97
N TRP A 51 8.67 -8.80 3.05
CA TRP A 51 8.94 -8.52 1.65
C TRP A 51 9.23 -7.03 1.45
N LEU A 52 8.46 -6.18 2.10
CA LEU A 52 8.65 -4.74 1.97
C LEU A 52 10.01 -4.32 2.51
N ASP A 53 10.53 -5.03 3.48
CA ASP A 53 11.77 -4.66 4.11
C ASP A 53 12.98 -5.37 3.55
N THR A 54 12.84 -6.15 2.53
CA THR A 54 13.93 -6.91 1.95
C THR A 54 14.26 -6.32 0.57
N PRO A 55 15.51 -6.00 0.31
CA PRO A 55 15.88 -5.47 -0.99
C PRO A 55 15.47 -6.43 -2.10
N ASN A 56 14.87 -5.89 -3.15
CA ASN A 56 14.30 -6.71 -4.20
C ASN A 56 15.09 -6.47 -5.48
N PHE A 57 15.62 -7.54 -6.05
CA PHE A 57 16.42 -7.43 -7.23
C PHE A 57 15.62 -6.82 -8.39
N ALA A 58 14.36 -7.21 -8.53
CA ALA A 58 13.52 -6.69 -9.59
C ALA A 58 13.27 -5.20 -9.44
N LEU A 59 13.47 -4.67 -8.25
CA LEU A 59 13.25 -3.26 -8.00
C LEU A 59 14.59 -2.53 -7.82
N GLY A 60 15.60 -2.99 -8.50
CA GLY A 60 16.90 -2.33 -8.45
C GLY A 60 17.62 -2.51 -7.14
N LYS A 61 17.37 -3.62 -6.45
CA LYS A 61 17.97 -3.91 -5.18
C LYS A 61 17.53 -2.94 -4.10
N MET A 62 16.44 -2.26 -4.29
CA MET A 62 15.91 -1.37 -3.27
C MET A 62 14.82 -2.09 -2.51
N LYS A 63 14.55 -1.66 -1.29
CA LYS A 63 13.48 -2.24 -0.51
C LYS A 63 12.20 -1.65 -1.06
N PRO A 64 11.19 -2.47 -1.25
CA PRO A 64 9.91 -1.95 -1.73
C PRO A 64 9.38 -0.85 -0.84
N PHE A 65 9.61 -0.94 0.46
CA PHE A 65 9.13 0.07 1.39
C PHE A 65 9.72 1.43 1.05
N ASP A 66 10.97 1.50 0.65
CA ASP A 66 11.60 2.75 0.34
C ASP A 66 11.06 3.36 -0.94
N LEU A 67 10.53 2.53 -1.82
CA LEU A 67 9.98 3.04 -3.06
C LEU A 67 8.62 3.67 -2.87
N LEU A 68 7.99 3.44 -1.72
CA LEU A 68 6.66 3.98 -1.50
C LEU A 68 6.67 5.46 -1.16
N LYS A 69 7.83 6.09 -1.25
CA LYS A 69 7.92 7.49 -0.93
C LYS A 69 7.23 8.36 -1.96
N ASP A 70 7.15 7.92 -3.17
CA ASP A 70 6.49 8.70 -4.19
C ASP A 70 5.60 7.81 -5.07
N SER A 71 4.80 8.43 -5.90
CA SER A 71 3.83 7.70 -6.71
C SER A 71 4.47 6.81 -7.75
N TYR A 72 5.60 7.22 -8.29
CA TYR A 72 6.28 6.41 -9.28
C TYR A 72 6.77 5.13 -8.63
N GLY A 73 7.36 5.24 -7.44
CA GLY A 73 7.84 4.06 -6.71
C GLY A 73 6.68 3.16 -6.32
N LYS A 74 5.54 3.76 -5.95
CA LYS A 74 4.36 2.99 -5.59
C LYS A 74 3.93 2.14 -6.77
N GLU A 75 3.98 2.69 -7.98
CA GLU A 75 3.57 1.94 -9.16
C GLU A 75 4.52 0.77 -9.42
N LEU A 76 5.81 0.97 -9.17
CA LEU A 76 6.77 -0.10 -9.34
C LEU A 76 6.47 -1.23 -8.37
N VAL A 77 6.12 -0.91 -7.14
CA VAL A 77 5.81 -1.90 -6.12
C VAL A 77 4.55 -2.65 -6.52
N LEU A 78 3.53 -1.94 -6.99
CA LEU A 78 2.28 -2.60 -7.40
C LEU A 78 2.52 -3.51 -8.59
N THR A 79 3.36 -3.10 -9.51
CA THR A 79 3.67 -3.92 -10.67
C THR A 79 4.34 -5.21 -10.23
N GLU A 80 5.28 -5.10 -9.29
CA GLU A 80 5.98 -6.28 -8.84
C GLU A 80 5.03 -7.21 -8.08
N LEU A 81 4.13 -6.67 -7.26
CA LEU A 81 3.17 -7.49 -6.55
C LEU A 81 2.24 -8.20 -7.54
N THR A 82 1.88 -7.52 -8.61
CA THR A 82 1.02 -8.12 -9.63
C THR A 82 1.75 -9.29 -10.29
N ARG A 83 3.04 -9.11 -10.58
CA ARG A 83 3.80 -10.17 -11.19
C ARG A 83 3.87 -11.39 -10.29
N ILE A 84 4.10 -11.19 -9.00
CA ILE A 84 4.16 -12.28 -8.07
C ILE A 84 2.81 -12.96 -7.97
N ASN A 85 1.74 -12.16 -7.94
CA ASN A 85 0.41 -12.71 -7.78
C ASN A 85 0.00 -13.59 -8.96
N TYR A 86 0.44 -13.28 -10.13
CA TYR A 86 0.08 -14.09 -11.29
C TYR A 86 1.09 -15.21 -11.51
N GLY A 87 2.03 -15.38 -10.60
CA GLY A 87 2.95 -16.52 -10.69
C GLY A 87 3.77 -16.43 -11.92
N ILE A 88 4.19 -15.31 -12.23
CA ILE A 88 4.87 -15.13 -13.34
C ILE A 88 6.01 -15.83 -13.55
N LEU A 89 6.04 -16.85 -13.32
CA LEU A 89 7.07 -17.63 -13.56
C LEU A 89 6.89 -18.04 -14.74
N ALA A 90 5.88 -17.96 -14.91
CA ALA A 90 5.56 -18.37 -16.09
C ALA A 90 5.99 -17.55 -17.05
#